data_8eeed4844d598534b5b403d12645485c
#
_entry.id   8eeed4844d598534b5b403d12645485c
#
_cell.length_a   1.000
_cell.length_b   1.000
_cell.length_c   1.000
_cell.angle_alpha   90.00
_cell.angle_beta   90.00
_cell.angle_gamma   90.00
#
_symmetry.space_group_name_H-M   'P 1'
#
loop_
_entity.id
_entity.type
_entity.pdbx_description
1 polymer ?
#
loop_
_entity_poly.entity_id
_entity_poly.type
_entity_poly.pdbx_seq_one_letter_code
_entity_poly.pdbx_strand_id
1 'polypeptide(L)'
;GLKEFLYRGFFRCGECGCFITTETQKGHNYLRCTKRKNPCEQKYVREESITSQIKDNVQKVSLPLDWLKWMIEENAKDQSSETQSSEIFSQKIQNEISLLDSKIEKLMNAYLENALSLEEYRDAKSVLINQKQLLKEKLQSFEKKSNNRFELSEKFLKTCIHNIELVNEGIPEEILQEFKKVGSNFKILDRTVLFEPRGAWKILAGIGFGGNS
;
A
#
# COMPACT_ATOMS: atom_id res chain seq x y z
N GLY A 1 -13.74 20.58 31.40
CA GLY A 1 -13.53 19.72 30.28
C GLY A 1 -12.60 18.59 30.67
N LEU A 2 -12.91 17.36 30.27
CA LEU A 2 -11.99 16.22 30.42
C LEU A 2 -10.72 16.51 29.62
N LYS A 3 -9.58 16.49 30.29
CA LYS A 3 -8.28 16.63 29.60
C LYS A 3 -8.10 15.48 28.63
N GLU A 4 -8.00 15.76 27.34
CA GLU A 4 -7.68 14.76 26.34
C GLU A 4 -6.20 14.41 26.44
N PHE A 5 -5.90 13.14 26.76
CA PHE A 5 -4.56 12.62 26.78
C PHE A 5 -4.28 11.88 25.48
N LEU A 6 -3.18 12.21 24.81
CA LEU A 6 -2.80 11.72 23.49
C LEU A 6 -2.83 10.18 23.37
N TYR A 7 -2.29 9.48 24.37
CA TYR A 7 -2.14 8.01 24.32
C TYR A 7 -3.20 7.26 25.13
N ARG A 8 -4.28 7.93 25.56
CA ARG A 8 -5.31 7.29 26.38
C ARG A 8 -5.95 6.11 25.66
N GLY A 9 -5.83 4.90 26.24
CA GLY A 9 -6.44 3.68 25.70
C GLY A 9 -5.78 3.12 24.43
N PHE A 10 -4.70 3.75 23.96
CA PHE A 10 -3.98 3.30 22.76
C PHE A 10 -3.14 2.04 23.02
N PHE A 11 -2.40 2.03 24.13
CA PHE A 11 -1.52 0.93 24.47
C PHE A 11 -2.17 -0.09 25.40
N ARG A 12 -1.70 -1.34 25.31
CA ARG A 12 -1.90 -2.40 26.29
C ARG A 12 -0.64 -2.58 27.13
N CYS A 13 -0.80 -3.02 28.36
CA CYS A 13 0.32 -3.42 29.20
C CYS A 13 0.91 -4.73 28.68
N GLY A 14 2.22 -4.76 28.42
CA GLY A 14 2.93 -5.96 27.95
C GLY A 14 3.01 -7.06 29.00
N GLU A 15 2.89 -6.70 30.30
CA GLU A 15 2.95 -7.65 31.41
C GLU A 15 1.60 -8.32 31.68
N CYS A 16 0.51 -7.55 31.86
CA CYS A 16 -0.79 -8.08 32.30
C CYS A 16 -1.93 -7.92 31.29
N GLY A 17 -1.69 -7.29 30.13
CA GLY A 17 -2.71 -7.07 29.08
C GLY A 17 -3.76 -6.00 29.37
N CYS A 18 -3.74 -5.38 30.57
CA CYS A 18 -4.66 -4.29 30.91
C CYS A 18 -4.40 -3.06 30.03
N PHE A 19 -5.36 -2.13 30.00
CA PHE A 19 -5.15 -0.86 29.35
C PHE A 19 -4.08 -0.02 30.06
N ILE A 20 -3.32 0.72 29.26
CA ILE A 20 -2.49 1.81 29.75
C ILE A 20 -3.36 3.07 29.80
N THR A 21 -3.24 3.84 30.87
CA THR A 21 -3.90 5.13 31.06
C THR A 21 -2.86 6.20 31.33
N THR A 22 -3.25 7.46 31.16
CA THR A 22 -2.38 8.62 31.42
C THR A 22 -2.87 9.35 32.65
N GLU A 23 -1.93 9.83 33.49
CA GLU A 23 -2.18 10.75 34.57
C GLU A 23 -1.14 11.86 34.64
N THR A 24 -1.51 13.01 35.17
CA THR A 24 -0.58 14.14 35.32
C THR A 24 -0.03 14.16 36.72
N GLN A 25 1.31 14.18 36.84
CA GLN A 25 2.03 14.32 38.13
C GLN A 25 3.08 15.43 38.01
N LYS A 26 3.07 16.39 38.92
CA LYS A 26 4.04 17.51 38.94
C LYS A 26 4.21 18.22 37.59
N GLY A 27 3.13 18.43 36.86
CA GLY A 27 3.15 19.11 35.53
C GLY A 27 3.51 18.22 34.34
N HIS A 28 3.85 16.95 34.54
CA HIS A 28 4.18 16.00 33.48
C HIS A 28 3.11 14.91 33.32
N ASN A 29 2.91 14.43 32.12
CA ASN A 29 2.04 13.30 31.84
C ASN A 29 2.83 11.98 31.95
N TYR A 30 2.23 11.01 32.63
CA TYR A 30 2.79 9.67 32.80
C TYR A 30 1.80 8.62 32.34
N LEU A 31 2.28 7.65 31.58
CA LEU A 31 1.54 6.47 31.21
C LEU A 31 1.76 5.38 32.25
N ARG A 32 0.68 4.71 32.66
CA ARG A 32 0.72 3.61 33.61
C ARG A 32 -0.31 2.54 33.31
N CYS A 33 -0.07 1.33 33.78
CA CYS A 33 -1.06 0.25 33.73
C CYS A 33 -2.23 0.55 34.70
N THR A 34 -3.46 0.26 34.25
CA THR A 34 -4.67 0.37 35.09
C THR A 34 -4.76 -0.70 36.17
N LYS A 35 -4.00 -1.79 36.09
CA LYS A 35 -3.92 -2.92 37.06
C LYS A 35 -5.28 -3.53 37.41
N ARG A 36 -6.28 -3.47 36.48
CA ARG A 36 -7.68 -3.86 36.79
C ARG A 36 -7.90 -5.37 36.88
N LYS A 37 -7.09 -6.17 36.16
CA LYS A 37 -7.32 -7.62 36.07
C LYS A 37 -6.41 -8.44 36.97
N ASN A 38 -5.12 -8.06 37.04
CA ASN A 38 -4.09 -8.79 37.78
C ASN A 38 -3.11 -7.81 38.42
N PRO A 39 -2.40 -8.22 39.48
CA PRO A 39 -1.21 -7.51 39.95
C PRO A 39 -0.25 -7.28 38.82
N CYS A 40 0.38 -6.13 38.76
CA CYS A 40 1.28 -5.75 37.68
C CYS A 40 2.35 -4.81 38.22
N GLU A 41 3.59 -5.06 37.89
CA GLU A 41 4.74 -4.27 38.32
C GLU A 41 5.16 -3.21 37.28
N GLN A 42 4.43 -3.13 36.12
CA GLN A 42 4.67 -2.16 35.08
C GLN A 42 4.89 -0.77 35.64
N LYS A 43 6.09 -0.22 35.41
CA LYS A 43 6.51 1.09 35.88
C LYS A 43 5.86 2.21 35.10
N TYR A 44 5.75 3.38 35.71
CA TYR A 44 5.36 4.61 35.04
C TYR A 44 6.40 5.01 34.01
N VAL A 45 5.94 5.56 32.88
CA VAL A 45 6.79 6.11 31.83
C VAL A 45 6.28 7.49 31.40
N ARG A 46 7.15 8.42 31.15
CA ARG A 46 6.80 9.77 30.70
C ARG A 46 6.24 9.74 29.28
N GLU A 47 5.26 10.59 29.02
CA GLU A 47 4.64 10.73 27.70
C GLU A 47 5.65 11.13 26.62
N GLU A 48 6.57 12.03 26.94
CA GLU A 48 7.63 12.47 26.03
C GLU A 48 8.55 11.31 25.64
N SER A 49 8.88 10.42 26.59
CA SER A 49 9.68 9.22 26.30
C SER A 49 8.96 8.25 25.36
N ILE A 50 7.65 8.11 25.49
CA ILE A 50 6.84 7.29 24.58
C ILE A 50 6.81 7.92 23.20
N THR A 51 6.63 9.23 23.09
CA THR A 51 6.65 9.96 21.83
C THR A 51 7.99 9.77 21.10
N SER A 52 9.11 9.90 21.83
CA SER A 52 10.45 9.65 21.24
C SER A 52 10.56 8.20 20.72
N GLN A 53 10.17 7.21 21.52
CA GLN A 53 10.23 5.80 21.10
C GLN A 53 9.33 5.50 19.89
N ILE A 54 8.18 6.17 19.75
CA ILE A 54 7.32 6.03 18.58
C ILE A 54 8.04 6.60 17.35
N LYS A 55 8.66 7.78 17.45
CA LYS A 55 9.49 8.36 16.39
C LYS A 55 10.57 7.39 15.94
N ASP A 56 11.35 6.87 16.87
CA ASP A 56 12.41 5.90 16.61
C ASP A 56 11.89 4.63 15.93
N ASN A 57 10.74 4.15 16.37
CA ASN A 57 10.12 2.95 15.79
C ASN A 57 9.61 3.18 14.35
N VAL A 58 9.02 4.35 14.06
CA VAL A 58 8.63 4.73 12.69
C VAL A 58 9.88 4.87 11.81
N GLN A 59 10.94 5.48 12.33
CA GLN A 59 12.20 5.63 11.60
C GLN A 59 12.87 4.29 11.30
N LYS A 60 12.88 3.34 12.24
CA LYS A 60 13.46 1.99 12.05
C LYS A 60 12.81 1.17 10.95
N VAL A 61 11.53 1.40 10.68
CA VAL A 61 10.82 0.74 9.58
C VAL A 61 10.75 1.60 8.33
N SER A 62 11.38 2.77 8.31
CA SER A 62 11.46 3.67 7.14
C SER A 62 12.73 3.38 6.33
N LEU A 63 12.65 3.57 5.02
CA LEU A 63 13.81 3.48 4.12
C LEU A 63 14.67 4.75 4.23
N PRO A 64 15.99 4.65 4.05
CA PRO A 64 16.85 5.83 3.90
C PRO A 64 16.37 6.74 2.77
N LEU A 65 16.48 8.07 2.95
CA LEU A 65 15.97 9.06 1.99
C LEU A 65 16.58 8.89 0.60
N ASP A 66 17.88 8.57 0.52
CA ASP A 66 18.56 8.37 -0.75
C ASP A 66 18.03 7.15 -1.51
N TRP A 67 17.70 6.07 -0.79
CA TRP A 67 17.06 4.90 -1.36
C TRP A 67 15.65 5.21 -1.86
N LEU A 68 14.88 6.00 -1.11
CA LEU A 68 13.55 6.43 -1.55
C LEU A 68 13.60 7.26 -2.83
N LYS A 69 14.53 8.21 -2.92
CA LYS A 69 14.73 9.01 -4.13
C LYS A 69 15.09 8.13 -5.33
N TRP A 70 16.05 7.24 -5.15
CA TRP A 70 16.44 6.28 -6.18
C TRP A 70 15.27 5.38 -6.61
N MET A 71 14.52 4.82 -5.66
CA MET A 71 13.36 3.97 -5.97
C MET A 71 12.26 4.72 -6.71
N ILE A 72 12.04 6.00 -6.42
CA ILE A 72 11.07 6.83 -7.15
C ILE A 72 11.53 7.03 -8.59
N GLU A 73 12.80 7.32 -8.80
CA GLU A 73 13.37 7.50 -10.14
C GLU A 73 13.29 6.20 -10.96
N GLU A 74 13.67 5.06 -10.36
CA GLU A 74 13.56 3.76 -11.02
C GLU A 74 12.10 3.36 -11.29
N ASN A 75 11.19 3.60 -10.34
CA ASN A 75 9.76 3.33 -10.55
C ASN A 75 9.19 4.18 -11.71
N ALA A 76 9.63 5.42 -11.86
CA ALA A 76 9.23 6.29 -12.98
C ALA A 76 9.80 5.80 -14.33
N LYS A 77 11.05 5.32 -14.36
CA LYS A 77 11.66 4.72 -15.56
C LYS A 77 10.95 3.44 -15.96
N ASP A 78 10.70 2.55 -15.01
CA ASP A 78 9.98 1.30 -15.24
C ASP A 78 8.57 1.57 -15.75
N GLN A 79 7.86 2.54 -15.18
CA GLN A 79 6.53 2.95 -15.63
C GLN A 79 6.57 3.46 -17.08
N SER A 80 7.55 4.28 -17.43
CA SER A 80 7.72 4.80 -18.80
C SER A 80 7.99 3.67 -19.79
N SER A 81 8.88 2.74 -19.46
CA SER A 81 9.21 1.57 -20.30
C SER A 81 8.01 0.64 -20.47
N GLU A 82 7.26 0.38 -19.39
CA GLU A 82 6.08 -0.47 -19.45
C GLU A 82 4.93 0.21 -20.21
N THR A 83 4.77 1.54 -20.09
CA THR A 83 3.79 2.30 -20.88
C THR A 83 4.10 2.17 -22.36
N GLN A 84 5.35 2.37 -22.79
CA GLN A 84 5.76 2.23 -24.18
C GLN A 84 5.52 0.80 -24.72
N SER A 85 5.88 -0.21 -23.94
CA SER A 85 5.64 -1.62 -24.28
C SER A 85 4.14 -1.93 -24.36
N SER A 86 3.35 -1.34 -23.49
CA SER A 86 1.89 -1.46 -23.44
C SER A 86 1.23 -0.83 -24.64
N GLU A 87 1.70 0.34 -25.07
CA GLU A 87 1.22 1.02 -26.29
C GLU A 87 1.48 0.18 -27.54
N ILE A 88 2.69 -0.37 -27.67
CA ILE A 88 3.05 -1.24 -28.80
C ILE A 88 2.16 -2.49 -28.82
N PHE A 89 1.95 -3.12 -27.66
CA PHE A 89 1.09 -4.29 -27.54
C PHE A 89 -0.36 -3.97 -27.86
N SER A 90 -0.89 -2.86 -27.33
CA SER A 90 -2.26 -2.39 -27.58
C SER A 90 -2.47 -2.08 -29.06
N GLN A 91 -1.52 -1.40 -29.69
CA GLN A 91 -1.57 -1.10 -31.13
C GLN A 91 -1.58 -2.37 -31.97
N LYS A 92 -0.78 -3.38 -31.61
CA LYS A 92 -0.78 -4.69 -32.28
C LYS A 92 -2.14 -5.36 -32.20
N ILE A 93 -2.75 -5.44 -31.00
CA ILE A 93 -4.08 -6.03 -30.80
C ILE A 93 -5.16 -5.25 -31.56
N GLN A 94 -5.10 -3.92 -31.57
CA GLN A 94 -6.05 -3.09 -32.33
C GLN A 94 -5.94 -3.33 -33.83
N ASN A 95 -4.72 -3.50 -34.36
CA ASN A 95 -4.51 -3.83 -35.78
C ASN A 95 -5.07 -5.23 -36.10
N GLU A 96 -4.89 -6.22 -35.22
CA GLU A 96 -5.49 -7.55 -35.42
C GLU A 96 -7.01 -7.49 -35.39
N ILE A 97 -7.64 -6.69 -34.51
CA ILE A 97 -9.07 -6.46 -34.48
C ILE A 97 -9.55 -5.82 -35.80
N SER A 98 -8.85 -4.81 -36.31
CA SER A 98 -9.19 -4.15 -37.59
C SER A 98 -9.11 -5.10 -38.77
N LEU A 99 -8.13 -6.01 -38.79
CA LEU A 99 -8.05 -7.06 -39.81
C LEU A 99 -9.22 -8.04 -39.74
N LEU A 100 -9.68 -8.40 -38.54
CA LEU A 100 -10.88 -9.23 -38.39
C LEU A 100 -12.14 -8.50 -38.83
N ASP A 101 -12.26 -7.19 -38.59
CA ASP A 101 -13.37 -6.39 -39.10
C ASP A 101 -13.40 -6.38 -40.64
N SER A 102 -12.25 -6.18 -41.28
CA SER A 102 -12.14 -6.24 -42.75
C SER A 102 -12.49 -7.64 -43.30
N LYS A 103 -12.14 -8.72 -42.56
CA LYS A 103 -12.55 -10.09 -42.95
C LYS A 103 -14.05 -10.29 -42.82
N ILE A 104 -14.68 -9.77 -41.75
CA ILE A 104 -16.13 -9.85 -41.53
C ILE A 104 -16.86 -9.08 -42.66
N GLU A 105 -16.36 -7.92 -43.08
CA GLU A 105 -16.92 -7.13 -44.17
C GLU A 105 -16.83 -7.87 -45.50
N LYS A 106 -15.66 -8.45 -45.84
CA LYS A 106 -15.48 -9.27 -47.04
C LYS A 106 -16.39 -10.50 -47.03
N LEU A 107 -16.55 -11.15 -45.90
CA LEU A 107 -17.45 -12.29 -45.74
C LEU A 107 -18.91 -11.89 -45.96
N MET A 108 -19.32 -10.71 -45.50
CA MET A 108 -20.65 -10.17 -45.71
C MET A 108 -20.89 -9.85 -47.19
N ASN A 109 -19.92 -9.25 -47.87
CA ASN A 109 -20.02 -8.96 -49.30
C ASN A 109 -20.13 -10.24 -50.15
N ALA A 110 -19.30 -11.26 -49.86
CA ALA A 110 -19.39 -12.56 -50.57
C ALA A 110 -20.76 -13.23 -50.37
N TYR A 111 -21.38 -13.11 -49.21
CA TYR A 111 -22.72 -13.60 -48.94
C TYR A 111 -23.79 -12.82 -49.77
N LEU A 112 -23.69 -11.49 -49.81
CA LEU A 112 -24.60 -10.63 -50.57
C LEU A 112 -24.50 -10.86 -52.07
N GLU A 113 -23.34 -11.26 -52.58
CA GLU A 113 -23.07 -11.64 -53.94
C GLU A 113 -23.48 -13.09 -54.27
N ASN A 114 -24.11 -13.79 -53.33
CA ASN A 114 -24.50 -15.21 -53.42
C ASN A 114 -23.32 -16.20 -53.69
N ALA A 115 -22.09 -15.79 -53.30
CA ALA A 115 -20.91 -16.65 -53.38
C ALA A 115 -20.82 -17.67 -52.22
N LEU A 116 -21.61 -17.49 -51.17
CA LEU A 116 -21.66 -18.34 -49.96
C LEU A 116 -23.13 -18.63 -49.58
N SER A 117 -23.36 -19.83 -49.08
CA SER A 117 -24.62 -20.19 -48.42
C SER A 117 -24.81 -19.48 -47.10
N LEU A 118 -26.02 -19.39 -46.57
CA LEU A 118 -26.33 -18.80 -45.27
C LEU A 118 -25.63 -19.56 -44.13
N GLU A 119 -25.49 -20.87 -44.22
CA GLU A 119 -24.85 -21.72 -43.24
C GLU A 119 -23.34 -21.43 -43.18
N GLU A 120 -22.64 -21.46 -44.32
CA GLU A 120 -21.21 -21.11 -44.40
C GLU A 120 -20.93 -19.71 -43.90
N TYR A 121 -21.78 -18.73 -44.22
CA TYR A 121 -21.67 -17.35 -43.73
C TYR A 121 -21.79 -17.28 -42.23
N ARG A 122 -22.78 -17.95 -41.61
CA ARG A 122 -23.00 -17.95 -40.16
C ARG A 122 -21.83 -18.56 -39.41
N ASP A 123 -21.35 -19.70 -39.87
CA ASP A 123 -20.25 -20.42 -39.24
C ASP A 123 -18.95 -19.59 -39.30
N ALA A 124 -18.57 -19.09 -40.43
CA ALA A 124 -17.38 -18.25 -40.60
C ALA A 124 -17.49 -16.96 -39.79
N LYS A 125 -18.65 -16.32 -39.79
CA LYS A 125 -18.89 -15.10 -38.99
C LYS A 125 -18.76 -15.36 -37.50
N SER A 126 -19.31 -16.47 -37.00
CA SER A 126 -19.24 -16.83 -35.56
C SER A 126 -17.80 -17.00 -35.11
N VAL A 127 -16.96 -17.66 -35.92
CA VAL A 127 -15.53 -17.83 -35.63
C VAL A 127 -14.82 -16.48 -35.55
N LEU A 128 -15.03 -15.57 -36.52
CA LEU A 128 -14.38 -14.27 -36.56
C LEU A 128 -14.82 -13.37 -35.38
N ILE A 129 -16.11 -13.39 -35.03
CA ILE A 129 -16.64 -12.64 -33.88
C ILE A 129 -16.05 -13.15 -32.59
N ASN A 130 -15.96 -14.48 -32.38
CA ASN A 130 -15.36 -15.06 -31.20
C ASN A 130 -13.86 -14.67 -31.04
N GLN A 131 -13.11 -14.74 -32.16
CA GLN A 131 -11.71 -14.28 -32.18
C GLN A 131 -11.58 -12.80 -31.78
N LYS A 132 -12.43 -11.94 -32.36
CA LYS A 132 -12.47 -10.52 -32.03
C LYS A 132 -12.78 -10.28 -30.54
N GLN A 133 -13.73 -11.02 -29.98
CA GLN A 133 -14.09 -10.90 -28.57
C GLN A 133 -12.93 -11.28 -27.65
N LEU A 134 -12.24 -12.38 -27.95
CA LEU A 134 -11.04 -12.80 -27.18
C LEU A 134 -9.93 -11.75 -27.20
N LEU A 135 -9.69 -11.11 -28.35
CA LEU A 135 -8.70 -10.03 -28.44
C LEU A 135 -9.10 -8.80 -27.63
N LYS A 136 -10.37 -8.41 -27.61
CA LYS A 136 -10.88 -7.32 -26.78
C LYS A 136 -10.73 -7.61 -25.28
N GLU A 137 -11.06 -8.81 -24.84
CA GLU A 137 -10.89 -9.24 -23.45
C GLU A 137 -9.41 -9.23 -23.03
N LYS A 138 -8.52 -9.69 -23.92
CA LYS A 138 -7.08 -9.66 -23.71
C LYS A 138 -6.57 -8.23 -23.53
N LEU A 139 -7.01 -7.29 -24.34
CA LEU A 139 -6.65 -5.87 -24.24
C LEU A 139 -7.10 -5.29 -22.91
N GLN A 140 -8.38 -5.47 -22.55
CA GLN A 140 -8.94 -5.00 -21.28
C GLN A 140 -8.24 -5.53 -20.05
N SER A 141 -7.90 -6.84 -20.05
CA SER A 141 -7.22 -7.47 -18.92
C SER A 141 -5.79 -6.97 -18.75
N PHE A 142 -5.14 -6.63 -19.86
CA PHE A 142 -3.79 -6.10 -19.86
C PHE A 142 -3.73 -4.69 -19.30
N GLU A 143 -4.59 -3.79 -19.74
CA GLU A 143 -4.69 -2.40 -19.27
C GLU A 143 -4.95 -2.30 -17.76
N LYS A 144 -5.83 -3.16 -17.22
CA LYS A 144 -6.15 -3.18 -15.78
C LYS A 144 -4.96 -3.61 -14.90
N LYS A 145 -4.11 -4.51 -15.39
CA LYS A 145 -2.99 -5.04 -14.58
C LYS A 145 -1.81 -4.07 -14.50
N SER A 146 -1.51 -3.38 -15.58
CA SER A 146 -0.37 -2.47 -15.68
C SER A 146 -0.51 -1.25 -14.75
N ASN A 147 -1.65 -0.58 -14.76
CA ASN A 147 -1.85 0.67 -14.03
C ASN A 147 -1.83 0.51 -12.50
N ASN A 148 -2.32 -0.60 -11.96
CA ASN A 148 -2.49 -0.77 -10.52
C ASN A 148 -1.15 -0.95 -9.76
N ARG A 149 -0.14 -1.57 -10.40
CA ARG A 149 1.17 -1.85 -9.76
C ARG A 149 1.94 -0.58 -9.45
N PHE A 150 2.04 0.32 -10.40
CA PHE A 150 2.81 1.56 -10.26
C PHE A 150 2.17 2.54 -9.28
N GLU A 151 0.84 2.66 -9.31
CA GLU A 151 0.09 3.49 -8.37
C GLU A 151 0.30 3.05 -6.92
N LEU A 152 0.28 1.75 -6.64
CA LEU A 152 0.52 1.20 -5.31
C LEU A 152 1.96 1.44 -4.85
N SER A 153 2.94 1.25 -5.73
CA SER A 153 4.36 1.51 -5.44
C SER A 153 4.60 2.98 -5.14
N GLU A 154 4.09 3.87 -5.98
CA GLU A 154 4.24 5.32 -5.80
C GLU A 154 3.60 5.80 -4.49
N LYS A 155 2.40 5.33 -4.19
CA LYS A 155 1.70 5.65 -2.95
C LYS A 155 2.50 5.20 -1.72
N PHE A 156 3.08 4.00 -1.77
CA PHE A 156 3.90 3.49 -0.68
C PHE A 156 5.17 4.34 -0.50
N LEU A 157 5.89 4.66 -1.56
CA LEU A 157 7.11 5.48 -1.52
C LEU A 157 6.82 6.89 -0.99
N LYS A 158 5.72 7.52 -1.42
CA LYS A 158 5.27 8.81 -0.88
C LYS A 158 4.95 8.74 0.61
N THR A 159 4.34 7.64 1.06
CA THR A 159 4.07 7.44 2.50
C THR A 159 5.37 7.29 3.29
N CYS A 160 6.38 6.62 2.75
CA CYS A 160 7.70 6.52 3.40
C CYS A 160 8.37 7.90 3.56
N ILE A 161 8.32 8.76 2.53
CA ILE A 161 8.85 10.13 2.62
C ILE A 161 8.11 10.93 3.68
N HIS A 162 6.77 10.90 3.63
CA HIS A 162 5.94 11.60 4.60
C HIS A 162 6.24 11.17 6.05
N ASN A 163 6.50 9.89 6.29
CA ASN A 163 6.87 9.39 7.61
C ASN A 163 8.21 9.97 8.09
N ILE A 164 9.19 10.13 7.20
CA ILE A 164 10.47 10.75 7.55
C ILE A 164 10.28 12.23 7.94
N GLU A 165 9.47 12.96 7.18
CA GLU A 165 9.15 14.36 7.46
C GLU A 165 8.44 14.50 8.81
N LEU A 166 7.44 13.66 9.07
CA LEU A 166 6.71 13.65 10.33
C LEU A 166 7.58 13.32 11.55
N VAL A 167 8.51 12.38 11.41
CA VAL A 167 9.45 12.06 12.52
C VAL A 167 10.29 13.26 12.88
N ASN A 168 10.72 14.06 11.91
CA ASN A 168 11.56 15.22 12.12
C ASN A 168 10.78 16.45 12.63
N GLU A 169 9.66 16.78 11.99
CA GLU A 169 8.97 18.07 12.16
C GLU A 169 7.52 17.93 12.66
N GLY A 170 6.96 16.71 12.68
CA GLY A 170 5.56 16.49 13.00
C GLY A 170 5.22 16.66 14.49
N ILE A 171 3.98 17.01 14.74
CA ILE A 171 3.43 17.04 16.10
C ILE A 171 3.08 15.63 16.59
N PRO A 172 3.06 15.38 17.91
CA PRO A 172 2.83 14.04 18.48
C PRO A 172 1.54 13.35 18.00
N GLU A 173 0.49 14.10 17.74
CA GLU A 173 -0.81 13.62 17.25
C GLU A 173 -0.69 13.00 15.86
N GLU A 174 -0.01 13.67 14.95
CA GLU A 174 0.22 13.22 13.57
C GLU A 174 1.09 11.97 13.55
N ILE A 175 2.16 11.97 14.34
CA ILE A 175 3.08 10.83 14.48
C ILE A 175 2.32 9.60 15.01
N LEU A 176 1.42 9.78 15.98
CA LEU A 176 0.58 8.71 16.48
C LEU A 176 -0.36 8.15 15.40
N GLN A 177 -0.94 9.00 14.54
CA GLN A 177 -1.79 8.54 13.45
C GLN A 177 -1.01 7.71 12.43
N GLU A 178 0.21 8.12 12.08
CA GLU A 178 1.05 7.32 11.18
C GLU A 178 1.52 6.01 11.84
N PHE A 179 1.89 6.03 13.12
CA PHE A 179 2.26 4.84 13.87
C PHE A 179 1.15 3.77 13.86
N LYS A 180 -0.13 4.20 13.91
CA LYS A 180 -1.29 3.30 13.77
C LYS A 180 -1.36 2.62 12.40
N LYS A 181 -0.89 3.28 11.34
CA LYS A 181 -0.86 2.71 9.97
C LYS A 181 0.29 1.72 9.80
N VAL A 182 1.43 2.03 10.42
CA VAL A 182 2.67 1.24 10.35
C VAL A 182 2.55 -0.10 11.09
N GLY A 183 1.79 -0.15 12.19
CA GLY A 183 1.79 -1.31 13.06
C GLY A 183 0.46 -1.70 13.69
N SER A 184 0.54 -2.68 14.59
CA SER A 184 -0.55 -3.22 15.40
C SER A 184 -0.01 -3.76 16.73
N ASN A 185 -0.91 -4.25 17.59
CA ASN A 185 -0.57 -4.89 18.86
C ASN A 185 0.31 -4.02 19.76
N PHE A 186 0.00 -2.72 19.84
CA PHE A 186 0.76 -1.73 20.58
C PHE A 186 0.75 -2.01 22.09
N LYS A 187 1.91 -2.21 22.68
CA LYS A 187 2.11 -2.53 24.10
C LYS A 187 3.19 -1.66 24.70
N ILE A 188 3.14 -1.48 26.01
CA ILE A 188 4.26 -0.96 26.80
C ILE A 188 4.69 -2.05 27.78
N LEU A 189 5.95 -2.45 27.70
CA LEU A 189 6.59 -3.40 28.62
C LEU A 189 7.87 -2.78 29.14
N ASP A 190 8.01 -2.71 30.47
CA ASP A 190 9.15 -2.09 31.17
C ASP A 190 9.59 -0.74 30.54
N ARG A 191 8.63 0.18 30.38
CA ARG A 191 8.79 1.51 29.77
C ARG A 191 9.14 1.52 28.27
N THR A 192 9.16 0.35 27.62
CA THR A 192 9.49 0.22 26.20
C THR A 192 8.23 0.02 25.37
N VAL A 193 8.13 0.73 24.24
CA VAL A 193 7.07 0.56 23.27
C VAL A 193 7.35 -0.67 22.40
N LEU A 194 6.39 -1.59 22.38
CA LEU A 194 6.40 -2.77 21.52
C LEU A 194 5.24 -2.69 20.54
N PHE A 195 5.44 -3.13 19.32
CA PHE A 195 4.42 -3.20 18.28
C PHE A 195 4.77 -4.26 17.24
N GLU A 196 3.80 -4.62 16.43
CA GLU A 196 3.98 -5.53 15.30
C GLU A 196 3.81 -4.75 14.00
N PRO A 197 4.85 -4.60 13.15
CA PRO A 197 4.74 -3.97 11.84
C PRO A 197 3.74 -4.71 10.94
N ARG A 198 3.02 -3.96 10.06
CA ARG A 198 2.02 -4.50 9.14
C ARG A 198 2.47 -4.38 7.68
N GLY A 199 1.96 -5.29 6.82
CA GLY A 199 2.14 -5.21 5.36
C GLY A 199 3.60 -5.00 4.95
N ALA A 200 3.85 -4.03 4.09
CA ALA A 200 5.20 -3.70 3.61
C ALA A 200 6.16 -3.27 4.73
N TRP A 201 5.66 -2.64 5.80
CA TRP A 201 6.47 -2.25 6.96
C TRP A 201 7.11 -3.45 7.68
N LYS A 202 6.45 -4.61 7.64
CA LYS A 202 7.01 -5.85 8.18
C LYS A 202 8.25 -6.30 7.43
N ILE A 203 8.26 -6.12 6.11
CA ILE A 203 9.41 -6.45 5.26
C ILE A 203 10.56 -5.52 5.59
N LEU A 204 10.31 -4.21 5.68
CA LEU A 204 11.34 -3.21 6.01
C LEU A 204 11.94 -3.41 7.39
N ALA A 205 11.11 -3.75 8.38
CA ALA A 205 11.59 -4.08 9.73
C ALA A 205 12.54 -5.31 9.74
N GLY A 206 12.31 -6.28 8.85
CA GLY A 206 13.16 -7.47 8.71
C GLY A 206 14.50 -7.23 8.00
N ILE A 207 14.59 -6.19 7.18
CA ILE A 207 15.82 -5.84 6.42
C ILE A 207 16.82 -5.07 7.30
N GLY A 208 16.37 -4.47 8.41
CA GLY A 208 17.26 -3.87 9.41
C GLY A 208 17.96 -2.57 8.96
N PHE A 209 17.31 -1.72 8.16
CA PHE A 209 17.86 -0.41 7.75
C PHE A 209 18.05 0.58 8.94
N GLY A 210 17.59 0.23 10.14
CA GLY A 210 17.60 1.08 11.33
C GLY A 210 18.76 0.88 12.29
N GLY A 211 19.90 0.38 11.85
CA GLY A 211 21.01 0.11 12.73
C GLY A 211 22.36 0.36 12.09
N ASN A 212 22.78 1.62 12.02
CA ASN A 212 24.21 1.99 12.10
C ASN A 212 24.35 3.47 12.37
N SER A 213 24.68 3.77 13.59
CA SER A 213 25.61 4.85 13.99
C SER A 213 25.97 4.66 15.46
#